data_d4b877746dd115af0ac8b0e051ec7085
#
_entry.id   d4b877746dd115af0ac8b0e051ec7085
#
_cell.length_a   1.000
_cell.length_b   1.000
_cell.length_c   1.000
_cell.angle_alpha   90.00
_cell.angle_beta   90.00
_cell.angle_gamma   90.00
#
_symmetry.space_group_name_H-M   'P 1'
#
loop_
_entity.id
_entity.type
_entity.pdbx_description
1 polymer ?
#
loop_
_entity_poly.entity_id
_entity_poly.type
_entity_poly.pdbx_seq_one_letter_code
_entity_poly.pdbx_strand_id
1 'polypeptide(L)'
;LSKHGVAQSIPGGGPRHMRFSIDGEFIYLLNELELAVTTFKYNAAQGSAKQLTTTRALSPETKAKERFNSSSEILVHPNGRFVYSANRGNDSVTVYNANPKTGKLVVKEVQAIRGAWPRNINMDASGRWLLAAGADSSTISVFEIDQQNGELTYQTKSIINVPSSICILFNE
;
A
#
# COMPACT_ATOMS: atom_id res chain seq x y z
N LEU A 1 1.76 -2.56 30.37
CA LEU A 1 2.64 -2.40 29.19
C LEU A 1 3.96 -1.81 29.64
N SER A 2 5.09 -2.42 29.27
CA SER A 2 6.44 -1.92 29.49
C SER A 2 7.07 -1.50 28.17
N LYS A 3 7.98 -0.51 28.22
CA LYS A 3 8.76 -0.13 27.04
C LYS A 3 9.63 -1.31 26.60
N HIS A 4 9.54 -1.71 25.33
CA HIS A 4 10.30 -2.83 24.80
C HIS A 4 11.38 -2.38 23.81
N GLY A 5 11.02 -1.59 22.81
CA GLY A 5 11.95 -1.09 21.80
C GLY A 5 11.32 -0.03 20.91
N VAL A 6 12.11 0.54 20.02
CA VAL A 6 11.67 1.53 19.03
C VAL A 6 12.35 1.23 17.70
N ALA A 7 11.57 1.15 16.62
CA ALA A 7 12.07 1.20 15.25
C ALA A 7 11.79 2.59 14.68
N GLN A 8 12.82 3.26 14.18
CA GLN A 8 12.69 4.59 13.58
C GLN A 8 12.43 4.48 12.08
N SER A 9 11.49 5.27 11.59
CA SER A 9 11.28 5.50 10.17
C SER A 9 12.22 6.59 9.63
N ILE A 10 12.14 6.86 8.33
CA ILE A 10 12.88 7.96 7.71
C ILE A 10 12.44 9.31 8.28
N PRO A 11 13.36 10.26 8.46
CA PRO A 11 13.02 11.62 8.90
C PRO A 11 11.98 12.27 8.00
N GLY A 12 10.95 12.88 8.59
CA GLY A 12 9.87 13.53 7.86
C GLY A 12 8.90 12.59 7.14
N GLY A 13 9.08 11.28 7.23
CA GLY A 13 8.30 10.29 6.49
C GLY A 13 6.81 10.24 6.85
N GLY A 14 6.46 10.54 8.10
CA GLY A 14 5.07 10.41 8.57
C GLY A 14 4.60 8.96 8.57
N PRO A 15 5.11 8.10 9.47
CA PRO A 15 4.70 6.69 9.54
C PRO A 15 3.20 6.59 9.83
N ARG A 16 2.47 5.80 9.03
CA ARG A 16 1.01 5.77 9.06
C ARG A 16 0.45 4.36 9.30
N HIS A 17 0.61 3.47 8.35
CA HIS A 17 0.15 2.09 8.41
C HIS A 17 1.32 1.13 8.18
N MET A 18 1.21 -0.09 8.71
CA MET A 18 2.19 -1.14 8.46
C MET A 18 1.50 -2.49 8.23
N ARG A 19 2.19 -3.37 7.52
CA ARG A 19 1.82 -4.77 7.34
C ARG A 19 3.05 -5.65 7.52
N PHE A 20 2.84 -6.83 8.06
CA PHE A 20 3.85 -7.88 8.03
C PHE A 20 3.87 -8.57 6.66
N SER A 21 5.04 -9.06 6.25
CA SER A 21 5.11 -10.09 5.22
C SER A 21 4.38 -11.35 5.69
N ILE A 22 3.95 -12.19 4.77
CA ILE A 22 3.14 -13.39 5.09
C ILE A 22 3.86 -14.35 6.05
N ASP A 23 5.19 -14.45 5.92
CA ASP A 23 6.07 -15.25 6.79
C ASP A 23 6.42 -14.55 8.12
N GLY A 24 6.00 -13.30 8.32
CA GLY A 24 6.32 -12.48 9.50
C GLY A 24 7.77 -12.01 9.60
N GLU A 25 8.61 -12.24 8.57
CA GLU A 25 10.04 -11.92 8.57
C GLU A 25 10.32 -10.42 8.33
N PHE A 26 9.39 -9.73 7.68
CA PHE A 26 9.53 -8.32 7.33
C PHE A 26 8.31 -7.51 7.77
N ILE A 27 8.54 -6.22 8.04
CA ILE A 27 7.50 -5.21 8.21
C ILE A 27 7.64 -4.20 7.06
N TYR A 28 6.51 -3.91 6.41
CA TYR A 28 6.37 -2.85 5.41
C TYR A 28 5.64 -1.68 6.04
N LEU A 29 6.36 -0.60 6.32
CA LEU A 29 5.83 0.63 6.94
C LEU A 29 5.59 1.69 5.88
N LEU A 30 4.35 2.11 5.74
CA LEU A 30 3.95 3.19 4.84
C LEU A 30 4.26 4.54 5.46
N ASN A 31 5.06 5.35 4.76
CA ASN A 31 5.36 6.73 5.11
C ASN A 31 4.43 7.65 4.32
N GLU A 32 3.47 8.25 5.00
CA GLU A 32 2.40 9.05 4.39
C GLU A 32 2.93 10.25 3.61
N LEU A 33 3.82 11.04 4.23
CA LEU A 33 4.28 12.32 3.69
C LEU A 33 5.35 12.16 2.59
N GLU A 34 6.13 11.08 2.65
CA GLU A 34 7.16 10.80 1.64
C GLU A 34 6.68 9.91 0.50
N LEU A 35 5.44 9.40 0.54
CA LEU A 35 4.91 8.43 -0.43
C LEU A 35 5.92 7.30 -0.65
N ALA A 36 6.30 6.65 0.43
CA ALA A 36 7.35 5.64 0.41
C ALA A 36 7.03 4.51 1.38
N VAL A 37 7.54 3.32 1.09
CA VAL A 37 7.46 2.17 1.99
C VAL A 37 8.85 1.86 2.54
N THR A 38 9.00 1.89 3.86
CA THR A 38 10.21 1.44 4.54
C THR A 38 10.07 -0.02 4.95
N THR A 39 11.01 -0.83 4.53
CA THR A 39 11.09 -2.26 4.90
C THR A 39 12.00 -2.42 6.11
N PHE A 40 11.52 -3.19 7.10
CA PHE A 40 12.31 -3.62 8.25
C PHE A 40 12.41 -5.14 8.26
N LYS A 41 13.58 -5.65 8.68
CA LYS A 41 13.72 -7.05 9.11
C LYS A 41 13.19 -7.14 10.53
N TYR A 42 12.23 -8.01 10.75
CA TYR A 42 11.64 -8.24 12.06
C TYR A 42 12.27 -9.47 12.74
N ASN A 43 12.54 -9.35 14.03
CA ASN A 43 12.97 -10.44 14.89
C ASN A 43 11.88 -10.69 15.93
N ALA A 44 11.06 -11.72 15.73
CA ALA A 44 9.92 -12.04 16.60
C ALA A 44 10.37 -12.44 18.01
N ALA A 45 11.51 -13.14 18.15
CA ALA A 45 12.02 -13.57 19.45
C ALA A 45 12.45 -12.39 20.35
N GLN A 46 12.94 -11.31 19.72
CA GLN A 46 13.40 -10.10 20.41
C GLN A 46 12.37 -8.96 20.36
N GLY A 47 11.30 -9.10 19.56
CA GLY A 47 10.34 -8.02 19.30
C GLY A 47 11.00 -6.77 18.71
N SER A 48 12.08 -6.93 17.93
CA SER A 48 12.87 -5.82 17.38
C SER A 48 12.76 -5.75 15.86
N ALA A 49 12.91 -4.54 15.30
CA ALA A 49 12.86 -4.30 13.88
C ALA A 49 14.05 -3.46 13.43
N LYS A 50 14.79 -3.96 12.43
CA LYS A 50 15.95 -3.27 11.82
C LYS A 50 15.57 -2.74 10.45
N GLN A 51 15.70 -1.43 10.23
CA GLN A 51 15.48 -0.81 8.93
C GLN A 51 16.45 -1.37 7.88
N LEU A 52 15.91 -1.72 6.71
CA LEU A 52 16.67 -2.24 5.57
C LEU A 52 16.71 -1.23 4.42
N THR A 53 15.56 -0.96 3.82
CA THR A 53 15.43 -0.13 2.60
C THR A 53 14.19 0.75 2.69
N THR A 54 14.20 1.84 1.90
CA THR A 54 13.00 2.64 1.64
C THR A 54 12.79 2.74 0.14
N THR A 55 11.59 2.40 -0.33
CA THR A 55 11.18 2.43 -1.74
C THR A 55 10.10 3.48 -1.94
N ARG A 56 10.33 4.45 -2.82
CA ARG A 56 9.34 5.47 -3.19
C ARG A 56 8.21 4.85 -4.01
N ALA A 57 6.97 5.27 -3.73
CA ALA A 57 5.79 4.85 -4.47
C ALA A 57 5.70 5.50 -5.85
N LEU A 58 6.11 6.76 -5.95
CA LEU A 58 6.10 7.56 -7.18
C LEU A 58 7.50 8.04 -7.51
N SER A 59 7.76 8.26 -8.80
CA SER A 59 8.99 8.96 -9.21
C SER A 59 8.95 10.41 -8.70
N PRO A 60 10.12 11.07 -8.49
CA PRO A 60 10.16 12.49 -8.10
C PRO A 60 9.39 13.38 -9.07
N GLU A 61 9.48 13.12 -10.38
CA GLU A 61 8.79 13.87 -11.43
C GLU A 61 7.26 13.70 -11.34
N THR A 62 6.78 12.49 -11.03
CA THR A 62 5.35 12.21 -10.86
C THR A 62 4.85 12.88 -9.58
N LYS A 63 5.60 12.74 -8.47
CA LYS A 63 5.26 13.39 -7.20
C LYS A 63 5.15 14.91 -7.33
N ALA A 64 6.03 15.54 -8.13
CA ALA A 64 6.06 16.98 -8.30
C ALA A 64 4.90 17.57 -9.12
N LYS A 65 4.14 16.75 -9.86
CA LYS A 65 2.99 17.20 -10.65
C LYS A 65 1.80 17.62 -9.79
N GLU A 66 1.70 17.09 -8.59
CA GLU A 66 0.58 17.34 -7.70
C GLU A 66 1.02 18.20 -6.51
N ARG A 67 0.21 19.20 -6.18
CA ARG A 67 0.49 20.10 -5.07
C ARG A 67 0.43 19.41 -3.72
N PHE A 68 -0.50 18.45 -3.57
CA PHE A 68 -0.71 17.69 -2.35
C PHE A 68 -0.74 16.20 -2.67
N ASN A 69 0.29 15.50 -2.24
CA ASN A 69 0.40 14.05 -2.34
C ASN A 69 0.61 13.45 -0.95
N SER A 70 -0.05 12.34 -0.69
CA SER A 70 0.20 11.57 0.53
C SER A 70 -0.27 10.13 0.36
N SER A 71 0.41 9.19 1.01
CA SER A 71 -0.04 7.80 1.02
C SER A 71 -1.13 7.56 2.07
N SER A 72 -1.99 6.56 1.86
CA SER A 72 -3.10 6.27 2.77
C SER A 72 -3.15 4.85 3.29
N GLU A 73 -2.97 3.83 2.47
CA GLU A 73 -3.10 2.43 2.87
C GLU A 73 -2.01 1.58 2.23
N ILE A 74 -1.68 0.48 2.90
CA ILE A 74 -0.74 -0.52 2.40
C ILE A 74 -1.31 -1.92 2.62
N LEU A 75 -1.20 -2.78 1.62
CA LEU A 75 -1.63 -4.17 1.65
C LEU A 75 -0.50 -5.09 1.21
N VAL A 76 -0.48 -6.29 1.77
CA VAL A 76 0.36 -7.40 1.30
C VAL A 76 -0.55 -8.45 0.68
N HIS A 77 -0.26 -8.87 -0.54
CA HIS A 77 -1.00 -9.92 -1.21
C HIS A 77 -0.87 -11.26 -0.46
N PRO A 78 -1.93 -12.09 -0.39
CA PRO A 78 -1.87 -13.39 0.31
C PRO A 78 -0.76 -14.33 -0.16
N ASN A 79 -0.31 -14.24 -1.43
CA ASN A 79 0.82 -15.04 -1.92
C ASN A 79 2.20 -14.51 -1.49
N GLY A 80 2.28 -13.36 -0.79
CA GLY A 80 3.52 -12.75 -0.28
C GLY A 80 4.43 -12.11 -1.34
N ARG A 81 4.07 -12.19 -2.63
CA ARG A 81 4.93 -11.68 -3.72
C ARG A 81 4.70 -10.22 -4.08
N PHE A 82 3.56 -9.65 -3.70
CA PHE A 82 3.18 -8.29 -4.07
C PHE A 82 2.76 -7.47 -2.86
N VAL A 83 3.04 -6.16 -2.94
CA VAL A 83 2.61 -5.14 -1.98
C VAL A 83 1.93 -4.02 -2.76
N TYR A 84 0.91 -3.41 -2.19
CA TYR A 84 0.14 -2.32 -2.79
C TYR A 84 0.09 -1.14 -1.85
N SER A 85 0.27 0.08 -2.36
CA SER A 85 0.04 1.31 -1.58
C SER A 85 -0.79 2.32 -2.34
N ALA A 86 -1.71 2.99 -1.65
CA ALA A 86 -2.56 4.02 -2.24
C ALA A 86 -1.94 5.41 -2.10
N ASN A 87 -2.00 6.21 -3.18
CA ASN A 87 -1.43 7.55 -3.30
C ASN A 87 -2.55 8.57 -3.53
N ARG A 88 -2.85 9.38 -2.52
CA ARG A 88 -3.79 10.50 -2.61
C ARG A 88 -3.13 11.67 -3.32
N GLY A 89 -3.89 12.43 -4.11
CA GLY A 89 -3.41 13.52 -4.96
C GLY A 89 -2.96 13.03 -6.33
N ASN A 90 -2.10 12.02 -6.42
CA ASN A 90 -1.82 11.31 -7.68
C ASN A 90 -2.95 10.33 -8.06
N ASP A 91 -3.82 9.99 -7.11
CA ASP A 91 -5.02 9.16 -7.27
C ASP A 91 -4.73 7.81 -7.93
N SER A 92 -3.77 7.09 -7.34
CA SER A 92 -3.29 5.82 -7.87
C SER A 92 -3.04 4.79 -6.77
N VAL A 93 -2.84 3.55 -7.20
CA VAL A 93 -2.26 2.46 -6.42
C VAL A 93 -0.91 2.10 -7.03
N THR A 94 0.13 2.09 -6.21
CA THR A 94 1.44 1.57 -6.60
C THR A 94 1.52 0.08 -6.27
N VAL A 95 1.89 -0.71 -7.25
CA VAL A 95 2.15 -2.14 -7.15
C VAL A 95 3.65 -2.37 -7.02
N TYR A 96 4.05 -3.18 -6.05
CA TYR A 96 5.45 -3.55 -5.84
C TYR A 96 5.63 -5.06 -5.95
N ASN A 97 6.71 -5.48 -6.58
CA ASN A 97 7.26 -6.82 -6.39
C ASN A 97 8.00 -6.87 -5.04
N ALA A 98 7.67 -7.82 -4.20
CA ALA A 98 8.34 -8.08 -2.93
C ALA A 98 9.29 -9.27 -3.08
N ASN A 99 10.56 -9.09 -2.72
CA ASN A 99 11.50 -10.20 -2.67
C ASN A 99 11.35 -10.94 -1.33
N PRO A 100 10.91 -12.20 -1.31
CA PRO A 100 10.62 -12.92 -0.07
C PRO A 100 11.85 -13.21 0.79
N LYS A 101 13.06 -13.19 0.22
CA LYS A 101 14.31 -13.45 0.95
C LYS A 101 14.91 -12.18 1.57
N THR A 102 14.70 -11.03 0.97
CA THR A 102 15.34 -9.78 1.37
C THR A 102 14.36 -8.72 1.84
N GLY A 103 13.04 -8.91 1.66
CA GLY A 103 12.01 -7.92 1.90
C GLY A 103 12.06 -6.71 0.96
N LYS A 104 13.02 -6.64 0.02
CA LYS A 104 13.16 -5.52 -0.89
C LYS A 104 11.94 -5.38 -1.77
N LEU A 105 11.40 -4.16 -1.85
CA LEU A 105 10.34 -3.78 -2.77
C LEU A 105 10.91 -3.14 -4.03
N VAL A 106 10.31 -3.47 -5.18
CA VAL A 106 10.60 -2.82 -6.47
C VAL A 106 9.27 -2.43 -7.09
N VAL A 107 9.11 -1.14 -7.41
CA VAL A 107 7.89 -0.65 -8.10
C VAL A 107 7.76 -1.34 -9.45
N LYS A 108 6.59 -1.88 -9.70
CA LYS A 108 6.20 -2.55 -10.94
C LYS A 108 5.25 -1.69 -11.76
N GLU A 109 4.23 -1.13 -11.11
CA GLU A 109 3.16 -0.40 -11.75
C GLU A 109 2.67 0.75 -10.86
N VAL A 110 2.16 1.81 -11.47
CA VAL A 110 1.37 2.86 -10.83
C VAL A 110 0.05 2.96 -11.57
N GLN A 111 -1.00 2.36 -11.02
CA GLN A 111 -2.32 2.25 -11.62
C GLN A 111 -3.25 3.36 -11.12
N ALA A 112 -3.80 4.19 -12.03
CA ALA A 112 -4.81 5.18 -11.68
C ALA A 112 -6.09 4.51 -11.16
N ILE A 113 -6.68 5.04 -10.06
CA ILE A 113 -7.87 4.42 -9.44
C ILE A 113 -9.19 4.71 -10.17
N ARG A 114 -9.20 5.58 -11.17
CA ARG A 114 -10.43 6.03 -11.85
C ARG A 114 -11.43 6.72 -10.91
N GLY A 115 -10.91 7.37 -9.88
CA GLY A 115 -11.61 8.13 -8.86
C GLY A 115 -10.64 9.17 -8.27
N ALA A 116 -11.00 9.81 -7.16
CA ALA A 116 -10.17 10.81 -6.51
C ALA A 116 -10.01 10.55 -5.03
N TRP A 117 -8.82 10.83 -4.52
CA TRP A 117 -8.45 10.75 -3.12
C TRP A 117 -8.64 9.34 -2.52
N PRO A 118 -7.84 8.32 -2.97
CA PRO A 118 -7.95 6.94 -2.46
C PRO A 118 -7.62 6.89 -0.98
N ARG A 119 -8.63 7.05 -0.13
CA ARG A 119 -8.49 7.08 1.33
C ARG A 119 -8.20 5.72 1.92
N ASN A 120 -8.70 4.67 1.25
CA ASN A 120 -8.49 3.28 1.62
C ASN A 120 -8.49 2.40 0.37
N ILE A 121 -7.71 1.36 0.40
CA ILE A 121 -7.80 0.21 -0.49
C ILE A 121 -7.96 -1.03 0.35
N ASN A 122 -8.69 -2.02 -0.14
CA ASN A 122 -8.72 -3.34 0.47
C ASN A 122 -8.80 -4.43 -0.58
N MET A 123 -8.47 -5.65 -0.17
CA MET A 123 -8.37 -6.82 -1.03
C MET A 123 -9.20 -7.95 -0.42
N ASP A 124 -9.89 -8.72 -1.26
CA ASP A 124 -10.60 -9.90 -0.82
C ASP A 124 -9.63 -11.00 -0.33
N ALA A 125 -10.11 -11.94 0.46
CA ALA A 125 -9.28 -13.01 1.04
C ALA A 125 -8.59 -13.89 -0.01
N SER A 126 -9.15 -14.01 -1.21
CA SER A 126 -8.52 -14.75 -2.31
C SER A 126 -7.35 -14.03 -2.95
N GLY A 127 -7.21 -12.73 -2.71
CA GLY A 127 -6.24 -11.86 -3.38
C GLY A 127 -6.54 -11.60 -4.85
N ARG A 128 -7.75 -11.93 -5.32
CA ARG A 128 -8.14 -11.73 -6.71
C ARG A 128 -8.66 -10.33 -7.00
N TRP A 129 -9.29 -9.69 -6.02
CA TRP A 129 -9.95 -8.42 -6.20
C TRP A 129 -9.40 -7.36 -5.26
N LEU A 130 -9.06 -6.20 -5.81
CA LEU A 130 -8.72 -5.00 -5.05
C LEU A 130 -9.78 -3.94 -5.30
N LEU A 131 -10.27 -3.34 -4.20
CA LEU A 131 -11.19 -2.21 -4.22
C LEU A 131 -10.47 -0.96 -3.74
N ALA A 132 -10.68 0.16 -4.44
CA ALA A 132 -10.11 1.46 -4.08
C ALA A 132 -11.22 2.48 -3.79
N ALA A 133 -11.27 2.97 -2.55
CA ALA A 133 -12.24 3.96 -2.08
C ALA A 133 -11.76 5.37 -2.36
N GLY A 134 -12.33 6.00 -3.38
CA GLY A 134 -12.10 7.39 -3.75
C GLY A 134 -13.02 8.32 -2.96
N ALA A 135 -12.51 8.89 -1.85
CA ALA A 135 -13.33 9.68 -0.93
C ALA A 135 -13.90 10.94 -1.58
N ASP A 136 -13.12 11.64 -2.41
CA ASP A 136 -13.54 12.89 -3.06
C ASP A 136 -14.41 12.64 -4.30
N SER A 137 -14.21 11.49 -4.97
CA SER A 137 -15.06 11.09 -6.10
C SER A 137 -16.35 10.38 -5.67
N SER A 138 -16.48 10.02 -4.39
CA SER A 138 -17.63 9.24 -3.88
C SER A 138 -17.83 7.92 -4.64
N THR A 139 -16.73 7.27 -5.03
CA THR A 139 -16.73 6.02 -5.80
C THR A 139 -15.82 4.98 -5.18
N ILE A 140 -16.18 3.71 -5.37
CA ILE A 140 -15.28 2.58 -5.17
C ILE A 140 -14.99 1.96 -6.54
N SER A 141 -13.73 1.94 -6.92
CA SER A 141 -13.25 1.30 -8.14
C SER A 141 -12.81 -0.12 -7.83
N VAL A 142 -13.12 -1.04 -8.75
CA VAL A 142 -12.79 -2.47 -8.63
C VAL A 142 -11.71 -2.84 -9.63
N PHE A 143 -10.72 -3.57 -9.16
CA PHE A 143 -9.61 -4.08 -9.97
C PHE A 143 -9.49 -5.59 -9.81
N GLU A 144 -9.29 -6.29 -10.91
CA GLU A 144 -8.80 -7.67 -10.88
C GLU A 144 -7.28 -7.65 -10.76
N ILE A 145 -6.75 -8.49 -9.87
CA ILE A 145 -5.31 -8.67 -9.64
C ILE A 145 -4.84 -9.87 -10.46
N ASP A 146 -3.88 -9.67 -11.34
CA ASP A 146 -3.20 -10.77 -12.00
C ASP A 146 -2.39 -11.58 -10.98
N GLN A 147 -2.76 -12.85 -10.81
CA GLN A 147 -2.18 -13.72 -9.80
C GLN A 147 -0.72 -14.11 -10.08
N GLN A 148 -0.24 -13.91 -11.30
CA GLN A 148 1.13 -14.23 -11.68
C GLN A 148 2.08 -13.05 -11.50
N ASN A 149 1.61 -11.85 -11.85
CA ASN A 149 2.47 -10.67 -11.92
C ASN A 149 2.04 -9.51 -11.01
N GLY A 150 0.85 -9.58 -10.37
CA GLY A 150 0.33 -8.61 -9.41
C GLY A 150 -0.26 -7.35 -10.02
N GLU A 151 -0.30 -7.19 -11.35
CA GLU A 151 -0.83 -6.02 -12.02
C GLU A 151 -2.34 -5.86 -11.84
N LEU A 152 -2.80 -4.61 -11.88
CA LEU A 152 -4.18 -4.25 -11.64
C LEU A 152 -4.93 -3.98 -12.95
N THR A 153 -6.00 -4.70 -13.20
CA THR A 153 -6.90 -4.47 -14.35
C THR A 153 -8.22 -3.88 -13.89
N TYR A 154 -8.48 -2.62 -14.25
CA TYR A 154 -9.71 -1.91 -13.91
C TYR A 154 -10.95 -2.58 -14.52
N GLN A 155 -11.97 -2.81 -13.69
CA GLN A 155 -13.24 -3.39 -14.10
C GLN A 155 -14.25 -2.29 -14.46
N THR A 156 -14.32 -1.93 -15.74
CA THR A 156 -15.07 -0.76 -16.24
C THR A 156 -16.58 -0.77 -15.95
N LYS A 157 -17.16 -1.94 -15.67
CA LYS A 157 -18.59 -2.11 -15.36
C LYS A 157 -18.88 -2.25 -13.87
N SER A 158 -17.85 -2.11 -13.00
CA SER A 158 -17.94 -2.42 -11.58
C SER A 158 -17.60 -1.21 -10.70
N ILE A 159 -18.01 -0.01 -11.12
CA ILE A 159 -17.88 1.16 -10.25
C ILE A 159 -19.07 1.21 -9.29
N ILE A 160 -18.80 1.46 -8.01
CA ILE A 160 -19.81 1.54 -6.96
C ILE A 160 -19.86 2.99 -6.44
N ASN A 161 -21.02 3.59 -6.41
CA ASN A 161 -21.20 4.94 -5.86
C ASN A 161 -21.46 4.86 -4.36
N VAL A 162 -20.54 5.40 -3.57
CA VAL A 162 -20.62 5.48 -2.10
C VAL A 162 -20.12 6.85 -1.65
N PRO A 163 -20.97 7.71 -1.09
CA PRO A 163 -20.55 9.03 -0.65
C PRO A 163 -19.40 8.97 0.35
N SER A 164 -18.33 9.71 0.08
CA SER A 164 -17.15 9.87 0.95
C SER A 164 -16.61 8.55 1.51
N SER A 165 -16.46 7.53 0.66
CA SER A 165 -15.99 6.22 1.06
C SER A 165 -14.54 6.29 1.59
N ILE A 166 -14.33 5.91 2.85
CA ILE A 166 -13.04 6.02 3.56
C ILE A 166 -12.53 4.71 4.14
N CYS A 167 -13.35 3.67 4.12
CA CYS A 167 -12.98 2.34 4.62
C CYS A 167 -13.77 1.27 3.88
N ILE A 168 -13.09 0.20 3.51
CA ILE A 168 -13.67 -1.00 2.88
C ILE A 168 -13.34 -2.18 3.78
N LEU A 169 -14.34 -2.98 4.13
CA LEU A 169 -14.16 -4.24 4.84
C LEU A 169 -14.86 -5.34 4.06
N PHE A 170 -14.19 -6.47 3.90
CA PHE A 170 -14.81 -7.70 3.43
C PHE A 170 -15.33 -8.48 4.63
N ASN A 171 -16.52 -9.04 4.51
CA ASN A 171 -17.05 -9.99 5.47
C ASN A 171 -16.59 -11.38 5.05
N GLU A 172 -15.73 -12.00 5.87
CA GLU A 172 -15.22 -13.36 5.67
C GLU A 172 -16.18 -14.41 6.23
#